data_1c6fda9b221d97604bfb456365614e89
#
_entry.id   1c6fda9b221d97604bfb456365614e89
#
_cell.length_a   1.000
_cell.length_b   1.000
_cell.length_c   1.000
_cell.angle_alpha   90.00
_cell.angle_beta   90.00
_cell.angle_gamma   90.00
#
_symmetry.space_group_name_H-M   'P 1'
#
loop_
_entity.id
_entity.type
_entity.pdbx_description
1 polymer ?
#
loop_
_entity_poly.entity_id
_entity_poly.type
_entity_poly.pdbx_seq_one_letter_code
_entity_poly.pdbx_strand_id
1 'polypeptide(L)'
;MSSEGGGKSAPQIPDGLIEELSVELQGEDAPFASSMERDLELKWSEEGESRLGFTRFECDHNEIYRRRRLGVPPGPVTIALNPILKDDTALFRHTLAHELLHAAGLLDHDDLHARIVSKVAPAPKLRDSPVLMRLREQVLEGLPEGQWICGKCGHTWERRRVTRPARCPKCASRFEAK
;
A
#
# COMPACT_ATOMS: atom_id res chain seq x y z
N MET A 1 -29.38 -11.97 27.55
CA MET A 1 -29.41 -11.31 26.21
C MET A 1 -27.98 -11.26 25.78
N SER A 2 -27.58 -12.26 25.00
CA SER A 2 -26.19 -12.44 24.52
C SER A 2 -25.96 -11.53 23.33
N SER A 3 -25.05 -10.58 23.48
CA SER A 3 -24.58 -9.75 22.36
C SER A 3 -23.72 -10.62 21.46
N GLU A 4 -24.26 -11.01 20.32
CA GLU A 4 -23.49 -11.60 19.22
C GLU A 4 -22.53 -10.55 18.67
N GLY A 5 -21.30 -10.59 19.13
CA GLY A 5 -20.18 -9.91 18.51
C GLY A 5 -19.92 -10.58 17.15
N GLY A 6 -20.39 -9.95 16.07
CA GLY A 6 -20.08 -10.36 14.70
C GLY A 6 -18.57 -10.34 14.50
N GLY A 7 -17.92 -11.48 14.66
CA GLY A 7 -16.49 -11.66 14.45
C GLY A 7 -16.14 -11.30 13.02
N LYS A 8 -15.53 -10.13 12.79
CA LYS A 8 -14.93 -9.79 11.52
C LYS A 8 -13.86 -10.84 11.24
N SER A 9 -14.07 -11.77 10.31
CA SER A 9 -13.07 -12.78 9.94
C SER A 9 -11.74 -12.09 9.59
N ALA A 10 -10.63 -12.65 10.07
CA ALA A 10 -9.29 -12.14 9.73
C ALA A 10 -9.09 -12.12 8.21
N PRO A 11 -8.21 -11.23 7.68
CA PRO A 11 -7.82 -11.30 6.28
C PRO A 11 -7.18 -12.65 5.98
N GLN A 12 -7.40 -13.17 4.78
CA GLN A 12 -6.81 -14.43 4.33
C GLN A 12 -5.86 -14.18 3.18
N ILE A 13 -4.79 -14.96 3.13
CA ILE A 13 -3.85 -14.92 2.01
C ILE A 13 -4.55 -15.55 0.80
N PRO A 14 -4.62 -14.87 -0.35
CA PRO A 14 -5.13 -15.46 -1.58
C PRO A 14 -4.31 -16.68 -1.99
N ASP A 15 -5.00 -17.72 -2.48
CA ASP A 15 -4.37 -18.95 -2.97
C ASP A 15 -3.26 -18.63 -3.99
N GLY A 16 -2.13 -19.30 -3.85
CA GLY A 16 -0.98 -19.19 -4.74
C GLY A 16 -0.11 -17.92 -4.52
N LEU A 17 -0.51 -16.97 -3.68
CA LEU A 17 0.25 -15.71 -3.54
C LEU A 17 1.64 -15.94 -2.91
N ILE A 18 1.73 -16.77 -1.88
CA ILE A 18 3.01 -17.07 -1.22
C ILE A 18 3.92 -17.85 -2.17
N GLU A 19 3.38 -18.82 -2.89
CA GLU A 19 4.13 -19.62 -3.87
C GLU A 19 4.68 -18.73 -4.99
N GLU A 20 3.86 -17.83 -5.54
CA GLU A 20 4.30 -16.88 -6.57
C GLU A 20 5.42 -15.95 -6.06
N LEU A 21 5.27 -15.41 -4.84
CA LEU A 21 6.32 -14.60 -4.21
C LEU A 21 7.58 -15.43 -3.95
N SER A 22 7.44 -16.65 -3.47
CA SER A 22 8.58 -17.54 -3.19
C SER A 22 9.38 -17.86 -4.45
N VAL A 23 8.73 -18.04 -5.60
CA VAL A 23 9.39 -18.24 -6.88
C VAL A 23 10.21 -16.99 -7.27
N GLU A 24 9.66 -15.79 -7.13
CA GLU A 24 10.34 -14.55 -7.47
C GLU A 24 11.49 -14.19 -6.51
N LEU A 25 11.42 -14.70 -5.28
CA LEU A 25 12.46 -14.49 -4.26
C LEU A 25 13.61 -15.50 -4.37
N GLN A 26 13.52 -16.53 -5.24
CA GLN A 26 14.60 -17.49 -5.44
C GLN A 26 15.87 -16.81 -5.96
N GLY A 27 16.95 -16.94 -5.21
CA GLY A 27 18.23 -16.34 -5.56
C GLY A 27 18.39 -14.85 -5.18
N GLU A 28 17.37 -14.24 -4.62
CA GLU A 28 17.42 -12.87 -4.13
C GLU A 28 17.75 -12.80 -2.63
N ASP A 29 18.21 -11.62 -2.16
CA ASP A 29 18.53 -11.40 -0.75
C ASP A 29 17.26 -11.17 0.10
N ALA A 30 16.51 -12.26 0.31
CA ALA A 30 15.29 -12.31 1.11
C ALA A 30 15.42 -13.34 2.25
N PRO A 31 16.20 -13.04 3.31
CA PRO A 31 16.61 -14.01 4.31
C PRO A 31 15.48 -14.57 5.16
N PHE A 32 14.31 -13.92 5.18
CA PHE A 32 13.15 -14.37 5.95
C PHE A 32 12.08 -15.06 5.09
N ALA A 33 12.32 -15.26 3.79
CA ALA A 33 11.34 -15.84 2.87
C ALA A 33 10.78 -17.18 3.37
N SER A 34 11.63 -18.06 3.93
CA SER A 34 11.20 -19.35 4.50
C SER A 34 10.37 -19.24 5.79
N SER A 35 10.27 -18.06 6.38
CA SER A 35 9.51 -17.81 7.62
C SER A 35 8.13 -17.21 7.36
N MET A 36 7.84 -16.79 6.11
CA MET A 36 6.58 -16.10 5.76
C MET A 36 5.32 -16.90 6.13
N GLU A 37 5.36 -18.23 6.11
CA GLU A 37 4.19 -19.06 6.41
C GLU A 37 4.06 -19.42 7.89
N ARG A 38 5.15 -19.46 8.63
CA ARG A 38 5.18 -20.06 9.97
C ARG A 38 4.87 -19.11 11.10
N ASP A 39 5.37 -17.88 11.00
CA ASP A 39 5.36 -16.91 12.09
C ASP A 39 4.57 -15.65 11.72
N LEU A 40 3.61 -15.77 10.79
CA LEU A 40 2.83 -14.66 10.27
C LEU A 40 1.43 -14.61 10.85
N GLU A 41 1.07 -13.48 11.44
CA GLU A 41 -0.29 -13.13 11.84
C GLU A 41 -0.87 -12.08 10.89
N LEU A 42 -2.05 -12.36 10.32
CA LEU A 42 -2.81 -11.38 9.54
C LEU A 42 -3.98 -10.84 10.34
N LYS A 43 -4.14 -9.51 10.34
CA LYS A 43 -5.29 -8.87 10.97
C LYS A 43 -5.75 -7.63 10.20
N TRP A 44 -7.00 -7.24 10.43
CA TRP A 44 -7.46 -5.92 10.00
C TRP A 44 -6.91 -4.86 10.94
N SER A 45 -6.47 -3.72 10.40
CA SER A 45 -6.08 -2.56 11.19
C SER A 45 -7.28 -1.93 11.89
N GLU A 46 -7.02 -1.07 12.86
CA GLU A 46 -8.05 -0.28 13.53
C GLU A 46 -8.68 0.72 12.55
N GLU A 47 -9.93 1.13 12.86
CA GLU A 47 -10.62 2.17 12.10
C GLU A 47 -9.89 3.51 12.27
N GLY A 48 -9.67 4.21 11.15
CA GLY A 48 -8.93 5.49 11.12
C GLY A 48 -7.45 5.39 10.76
N GLU A 49 -6.90 4.18 10.57
CA GLU A 49 -5.56 4.02 10.02
C GLU A 49 -5.54 4.55 8.57
N SER A 50 -4.60 5.47 8.29
CA SER A 50 -4.46 6.09 6.98
C SER A 50 -3.70 5.21 5.96
N ARG A 51 -2.91 4.26 6.43
CA ARG A 51 -2.16 3.32 5.59
C ARG A 51 -3.06 2.17 5.13
N LEU A 52 -2.84 1.68 3.92
CA LEU A 52 -3.53 0.50 3.38
C LEU A 52 -3.05 -0.79 4.04
N GLY A 53 -1.78 -0.86 4.40
CA GLY A 53 -1.18 -1.98 5.12
C GLY A 53 0.08 -1.56 5.85
N PHE A 54 0.53 -2.39 6.78
CA PHE A 54 1.86 -2.30 7.37
C PHE A 54 2.30 -3.63 7.97
N THR A 55 3.60 -3.86 7.92
CA THR A 55 4.27 -5.01 8.53
C THR A 55 4.94 -4.58 9.84
N ARG A 56 4.73 -5.34 10.91
CA ARG A 56 5.36 -5.15 12.22
C ARG A 56 6.10 -6.40 12.64
N PHE A 57 7.36 -6.24 13.00
CA PHE A 57 8.16 -7.24 13.71
C PHE A 57 8.06 -7.01 15.22
N GLU A 58 8.14 -8.07 16.03
CA GLU A 58 8.16 -7.91 17.49
C GLU A 58 9.47 -7.29 17.99
N CYS A 59 10.57 -7.47 17.26
CA CYS A 59 11.84 -6.87 17.60
C CYS A 59 11.95 -5.42 17.07
N ASP A 60 12.89 -4.66 17.67
CA ASP A 60 13.16 -3.30 17.21
C ASP A 60 13.87 -3.26 15.84
N HIS A 61 13.95 -2.06 15.27
CA HIS A 61 14.54 -1.81 13.96
C HIS A 61 16.00 -2.28 13.84
N ASN A 62 16.82 -2.06 14.85
CA ASN A 62 18.24 -2.47 14.82
C ASN A 62 18.37 -4.00 14.87
N GLU A 63 17.55 -4.64 15.68
CA GLU A 63 17.55 -6.10 15.81
C GLU A 63 17.06 -6.79 14.54
N ILE A 64 16.06 -6.25 13.82
CA ILE A 64 15.61 -6.86 12.55
C ILE A 64 16.69 -6.78 11.49
N TYR A 65 17.41 -5.65 11.35
CA TYR A 65 18.54 -5.55 10.43
C TYR A 65 19.73 -6.46 10.85
N ARG A 66 19.95 -6.63 12.14
CA ARG A 66 20.93 -7.58 12.65
C ARG A 66 20.55 -9.02 12.28
N ARG A 67 19.29 -9.42 12.49
CA ARG A 67 18.74 -10.75 12.12
C ARG A 67 18.85 -10.99 10.62
N ARG A 68 18.47 -10.00 9.82
CA ARG A 68 18.62 -10.04 8.37
C ARG A 68 20.05 -10.34 7.95
N ARG A 69 21.03 -9.61 8.48
CA ARG A 69 22.45 -9.81 8.16
C ARG A 69 23.00 -11.17 8.60
N LEU A 70 22.48 -11.73 9.68
CA LEU A 70 22.93 -13.02 10.23
C LEU A 70 22.13 -14.21 9.68
N GLY A 71 21.11 -14.01 8.86
CA GLY A 71 20.21 -15.06 8.40
C GLY A 71 19.42 -15.74 9.52
N VAL A 72 19.19 -15.04 10.65
CA VAL A 72 18.41 -15.53 11.79
C VAL A 72 16.94 -15.18 11.57
N PRO A 73 15.98 -16.09 11.85
CA PRO A 73 14.55 -15.82 11.67
C PRO A 73 14.08 -14.53 12.33
N PRO A 74 13.11 -13.80 11.73
CA PRO A 74 12.65 -12.51 12.24
C PRO A 74 11.91 -12.62 13.58
N GLY A 75 11.40 -13.82 13.94
CA GLY A 75 10.41 -14.01 14.99
C GLY A 75 8.99 -13.73 14.49
N PRO A 76 8.02 -13.58 15.40
CA PRO A 76 6.64 -13.29 15.03
C PRO A 76 6.52 -12.00 14.21
N VAL A 77 5.74 -12.05 13.14
CA VAL A 77 5.47 -10.94 12.24
C VAL A 77 3.96 -10.72 12.15
N THR A 78 3.52 -9.50 12.32
CA THR A 78 2.13 -9.12 12.13
C THR A 78 1.99 -8.25 10.89
N ILE A 79 1.12 -8.63 9.97
CA ILE A 79 0.67 -7.78 8.87
C ILE A 79 -0.74 -7.28 9.20
N ALA A 80 -0.91 -5.97 9.28
CA ALA A 80 -2.21 -5.34 9.46
C ALA A 80 -2.65 -4.66 8.17
N LEU A 81 -3.88 -4.95 7.72
CA LEU A 81 -4.46 -4.46 6.48
C LEU A 81 -5.69 -3.59 6.77
N ASN A 82 -5.83 -2.49 6.04
CA ASN A 82 -6.96 -1.60 6.20
C ASN A 82 -8.27 -2.29 5.76
N PRO A 83 -9.34 -2.28 6.58
CA PRO A 83 -10.62 -2.88 6.23
C PRO A 83 -11.24 -2.39 4.92
N ILE A 84 -10.88 -1.20 4.44
CA ILE A 84 -11.34 -0.65 3.16
C ILE A 84 -10.96 -1.55 1.97
N LEU A 85 -9.90 -2.34 2.10
CA LEU A 85 -9.42 -3.27 1.07
C LEU A 85 -10.38 -4.42 0.79
N LYS A 86 -11.38 -4.67 1.65
CA LYS A 86 -12.44 -5.66 1.42
C LYS A 86 -13.24 -5.37 0.15
N ASP A 87 -13.33 -4.10 -0.22
CA ASP A 87 -14.09 -3.62 -1.38
C ASP A 87 -13.27 -3.68 -2.69
N ASP A 88 -12.00 -4.13 -2.64
CA ASP A 88 -11.10 -4.09 -3.80
C ASP A 88 -10.09 -5.24 -3.75
N THR A 89 -10.43 -6.35 -4.37
CA THR A 89 -9.61 -7.57 -4.37
C THR A 89 -8.23 -7.37 -5.01
N ALA A 90 -8.15 -6.56 -6.07
CA ALA A 90 -6.87 -6.31 -6.76
C ALA A 90 -5.94 -5.45 -5.90
N LEU A 91 -6.48 -4.40 -5.26
CA LEU A 91 -5.72 -3.57 -4.34
C LEU A 91 -5.34 -4.32 -3.06
N PHE A 92 -6.24 -5.18 -2.56
CA PHE A 92 -5.94 -6.07 -1.43
C PHE A 92 -4.75 -6.98 -1.73
N ARG A 93 -4.79 -7.69 -2.90
CA ARG A 93 -3.70 -8.58 -3.31
C ARG A 93 -2.37 -7.81 -3.47
N HIS A 94 -2.42 -6.63 -4.09
CA HIS A 94 -1.25 -5.75 -4.23
C HIS A 94 -0.66 -5.34 -2.89
N THR A 95 -1.50 -4.82 -1.98
CA THR A 95 -1.07 -4.38 -0.66
C THR A 95 -0.52 -5.54 0.16
N LEU A 96 -1.21 -6.69 0.16
CA LEU A 96 -0.73 -7.86 0.89
C LEU A 96 0.60 -8.39 0.34
N ALA A 97 0.78 -8.45 -0.99
CA ALA A 97 2.05 -8.85 -1.59
C ALA A 97 3.19 -7.91 -1.18
N HIS A 98 2.93 -6.60 -1.15
CA HIS A 98 3.88 -5.58 -0.67
C HIS A 98 4.32 -5.86 0.78
N GLU A 99 3.37 -6.09 1.67
CA GLU A 99 3.65 -6.36 3.09
C GLU A 99 4.34 -7.72 3.30
N LEU A 100 3.99 -8.73 2.51
CA LEU A 100 4.66 -10.04 2.55
C LEU A 100 6.13 -9.96 2.14
N LEU A 101 6.49 -9.08 1.20
CA LEU A 101 7.90 -8.86 0.85
C LEU A 101 8.68 -8.23 2.01
N HIS A 102 8.08 -7.31 2.76
CA HIS A 102 8.69 -6.81 3.98
C HIS A 102 8.88 -7.94 5.01
N ALA A 103 7.88 -8.78 5.20
CA ALA A 103 7.98 -9.95 6.06
C ALA A 103 9.07 -10.94 5.61
N ALA A 104 9.31 -11.04 4.29
CA ALA A 104 10.40 -11.85 3.71
C ALA A 104 11.81 -11.25 3.91
N GLY A 105 11.90 -10.02 4.43
CA GLY A 105 13.17 -9.34 4.71
C GLY A 105 13.61 -8.31 3.67
N LEU A 106 12.78 -8.00 2.66
CA LEU A 106 12.97 -6.84 1.80
C LEU A 106 12.45 -5.60 2.54
N LEU A 107 13.24 -5.07 3.45
CA LEU A 107 12.83 -4.00 4.38
C LEU A 107 12.73 -2.63 3.70
N ASP A 108 13.43 -2.43 2.60
CA ASP A 108 13.50 -1.19 1.85
C ASP A 108 12.63 -1.24 0.60
N HIS A 109 12.08 -0.09 0.17
CA HIS A 109 11.32 0.05 -1.07
C HIS A 109 12.27 0.31 -2.26
N ASP A 110 13.13 -0.64 -2.54
CA ASP A 110 14.08 -0.60 -3.65
C ASP A 110 13.49 -1.13 -4.97
N ASP A 111 14.31 -1.14 -6.02
CA ASP A 111 13.91 -1.63 -7.35
C ASP A 111 13.54 -3.11 -7.34
N LEU A 112 14.17 -3.92 -6.47
CA LEU A 112 13.86 -5.34 -6.34
C LEU A 112 12.45 -5.53 -5.78
N HIS A 113 12.14 -4.85 -4.66
CA HIS A 113 10.82 -4.86 -4.04
C HIS A 113 9.74 -4.42 -5.04
N ALA A 114 9.94 -3.27 -5.71
CA ALA A 114 8.99 -2.74 -6.69
C ALA A 114 8.77 -3.69 -7.87
N ARG A 115 9.83 -4.32 -8.38
CA ARG A 115 9.79 -5.27 -9.49
C ARG A 115 8.95 -6.52 -9.14
N ILE A 116 9.20 -7.11 -7.98
CA ILE A 116 8.50 -8.33 -7.55
C ILE A 116 7.01 -8.03 -7.33
N VAL A 117 6.67 -6.97 -6.58
CA VAL A 117 5.26 -6.58 -6.39
C VAL A 117 4.56 -6.36 -7.72
N SER A 118 5.18 -5.61 -8.64
CA SER A 118 4.58 -5.31 -9.95
C SER A 118 4.36 -6.56 -10.81
N LYS A 119 5.18 -7.58 -10.64
CA LYS A 119 5.09 -8.83 -11.40
C LYS A 119 4.03 -9.77 -10.82
N VAL A 120 4.01 -9.99 -9.51
CA VAL A 120 3.13 -10.95 -8.82
C VAL A 120 1.73 -10.37 -8.57
N ALA A 121 1.66 -9.12 -8.18
CA ALA A 121 0.44 -8.45 -7.80
C ALA A 121 0.46 -6.98 -8.27
N PRO A 122 0.31 -6.70 -9.57
CA PRO A 122 0.36 -5.33 -10.08
C PRO A 122 -0.73 -4.45 -9.45
N ALA A 123 -0.37 -3.21 -9.14
CA ALA A 123 -1.33 -2.23 -8.61
C ALA A 123 -2.47 -2.00 -9.61
N PRO A 124 -3.73 -1.98 -9.17
CA PRO A 124 -4.83 -1.63 -10.05
C PRO A 124 -4.71 -0.17 -10.51
N LYS A 125 -5.19 0.12 -11.72
CA LYS A 125 -5.28 1.51 -12.19
C LYS A 125 -6.33 2.24 -11.37
N LEU A 126 -6.15 3.54 -11.18
CA LEU A 126 -7.10 4.37 -10.42
C LEU A 126 -8.57 4.18 -10.85
N ARG A 127 -8.82 4.13 -12.17
CA ARG A 127 -10.17 3.96 -12.74
C ARG A 127 -10.78 2.57 -12.48
N ASP A 128 -9.96 1.58 -12.19
CA ASP A 128 -10.35 0.18 -12.04
C ASP A 128 -10.44 -0.21 -10.54
N SER A 129 -10.12 0.72 -9.63
CA SER A 129 -10.11 0.54 -8.17
C SER A 129 -11.14 1.46 -7.50
N PRO A 130 -12.23 0.94 -6.96
CA PRO A 130 -13.22 1.73 -6.24
C PRO A 130 -12.63 2.37 -4.98
N VAL A 131 -11.69 1.69 -4.32
CA VAL A 131 -11.02 2.20 -3.13
C VAL A 131 -10.11 3.36 -3.47
N LEU A 132 -9.25 3.25 -4.50
CA LEU A 132 -8.39 4.35 -4.93
C LEU A 132 -9.19 5.57 -5.42
N MET A 133 -10.32 5.34 -6.10
CA MET A 133 -11.22 6.44 -6.49
C MET A 133 -11.79 7.16 -5.26
N ARG A 134 -12.30 6.41 -4.27
CA ARG A 134 -12.83 6.98 -3.01
C ARG A 134 -11.76 7.76 -2.25
N LEU A 135 -10.56 7.21 -2.08
CA LEU A 135 -9.45 7.88 -1.42
C LEU A 135 -9.03 9.17 -2.15
N ARG A 136 -9.02 9.13 -3.50
CA ARG A 136 -8.75 10.32 -4.30
C ARG A 136 -9.80 11.41 -4.09
N GLU A 137 -11.09 11.06 -4.06
CA GLU A 137 -12.19 11.99 -3.81
C GLU A 137 -12.07 12.62 -2.43
N GLN A 138 -11.81 11.85 -1.39
CA GLN A 138 -11.57 12.34 -0.04
C GLN A 138 -10.41 13.35 0.02
N VAL A 139 -9.30 13.06 -0.68
CA VAL A 139 -8.17 14.00 -0.76
C VAL A 139 -8.59 15.29 -1.48
N LEU A 140 -9.36 15.21 -2.57
CA LEU A 140 -9.81 16.38 -3.32
C LEU A 140 -10.79 17.23 -2.53
N GLU A 141 -11.71 16.62 -1.79
CA GLU A 141 -12.66 17.31 -0.89
C GLU A 141 -11.96 18.04 0.25
N GLY A 142 -10.88 17.48 0.80
CA GLY A 142 -10.06 18.08 1.86
C GLY A 142 -9.18 19.25 1.39
N LEU A 143 -9.12 19.54 0.08
CA LEU A 143 -8.30 20.65 -0.43
C LEU A 143 -9.06 21.98 -0.36
N PRO A 144 -8.42 23.06 0.12
CA PRO A 144 -9.07 24.36 0.36
C PRO A 144 -9.58 25.04 -0.92
N GLU A 145 -9.08 24.62 -2.10
CA GLU A 145 -9.44 25.21 -3.39
C GLU A 145 -10.04 24.13 -4.30
N GLY A 146 -11.36 24.15 -4.50
CA GLY A 146 -12.08 23.27 -5.45
C GLY A 146 -11.81 23.62 -6.93
N GLN A 147 -11.14 24.74 -7.20
CA GLN A 147 -10.89 25.24 -8.56
C GLN A 147 -9.46 25.75 -8.72
N TRP A 148 -8.95 25.63 -9.95
CA TRP A 148 -7.73 26.28 -10.36
C TRP A 148 -8.06 27.64 -10.99
N ILE A 149 -7.27 28.67 -10.66
CA ILE A 149 -7.39 30.01 -11.23
C ILE A 149 -6.09 30.38 -11.93
N CYS A 150 -6.14 30.73 -13.20
CA CYS A 150 -4.98 31.18 -13.94
C CYS A 150 -4.60 32.63 -13.54
N GLY A 151 -3.41 32.83 -12.99
CA GLY A 151 -2.92 34.16 -12.61
C GLY A 151 -2.76 35.14 -13.79
N LYS A 152 -2.62 34.64 -15.04
CA LYS A 152 -2.44 35.46 -16.23
C LYS A 152 -3.77 35.87 -16.89
N CYS A 153 -4.72 34.97 -17.07
CA CYS A 153 -5.95 35.26 -17.83
C CYS A 153 -7.23 35.15 -16.99
N GLY A 154 -7.14 34.85 -15.71
CA GLY A 154 -8.28 34.70 -14.81
C GLY A 154 -9.18 33.50 -15.08
N HIS A 155 -8.83 32.64 -16.05
CA HIS A 155 -9.63 31.46 -16.36
C HIS A 155 -9.69 30.52 -15.16
N THR A 156 -10.89 30.06 -14.82
CA THR A 156 -11.15 29.11 -13.75
C THR A 156 -11.56 27.77 -14.33
N TRP A 157 -11.10 26.67 -13.71
CA TRP A 157 -11.57 25.33 -14.05
C TRP A 157 -11.51 24.41 -12.84
N GLU A 158 -12.32 23.38 -12.84
CA GLU A 158 -12.46 22.42 -11.76
C GLU A 158 -11.15 21.66 -11.46
N ARG A 159 -10.83 21.54 -10.19
CA ARG A 159 -9.67 20.78 -9.71
C ARG A 159 -9.97 19.30 -9.71
N ARG A 160 -9.47 18.60 -10.72
CA ARG A 160 -9.60 17.13 -10.87
C ARG A 160 -8.37 16.34 -10.50
N ARG A 161 -7.31 17.02 -10.03
CA ARG A 161 -6.03 16.41 -9.65
C ARG A 161 -5.46 17.08 -8.42
N VAL A 162 -4.76 16.31 -7.61
CA VAL A 162 -3.96 16.84 -6.48
C VAL A 162 -2.79 17.65 -7.01
N THR A 163 -2.11 17.15 -8.05
CA THR A 163 -0.96 17.81 -8.66
C THR A 163 -1.38 19.05 -9.45
N ARG A 164 -0.58 20.11 -9.30
CA ARG A 164 -0.76 21.37 -10.00
C ARG A 164 -0.61 21.20 -11.51
N PRO A 165 -1.47 21.83 -12.34
CA PRO A 165 -1.31 21.80 -13.78
C PRO A 165 -0.06 22.58 -14.21
N ALA A 166 0.67 22.06 -15.20
CA ALA A 166 1.85 22.74 -15.71
C ALA A 166 1.52 24.03 -16.49
N ARG A 167 0.34 24.05 -17.14
CA ARG A 167 -0.11 25.14 -18.00
C ARG A 167 -1.62 25.37 -17.87
N CYS A 168 -2.03 26.63 -18.11
CA CYS A 168 -3.44 26.97 -18.22
C CYS A 168 -4.05 26.36 -19.50
N PRO A 169 -5.24 25.72 -19.43
CA PRO A 169 -5.88 25.13 -20.60
C PRO A 169 -6.38 26.18 -21.61
N LYS A 170 -6.60 27.43 -21.18
CA LYS A 170 -7.10 28.51 -22.04
C LYS A 170 -5.99 29.32 -22.71
N CYS A 171 -4.98 29.77 -21.98
CA CYS A 171 -3.94 30.66 -22.53
C CYS A 171 -2.55 30.02 -22.63
N ALA A 172 -2.42 28.73 -22.29
CA ALA A 172 -1.18 27.96 -22.29
C ALA A 172 -0.02 28.54 -21.46
N SER A 173 -0.22 29.62 -20.70
CA SER A 173 0.78 30.15 -19.79
C SER A 173 1.15 29.12 -18.71
N ARG A 174 2.41 29.12 -18.31
CA ARG A 174 2.85 28.32 -17.16
C ARG A 174 2.06 28.70 -15.91
N PHE A 175 1.72 27.71 -15.12
CA PHE A 175 1.05 27.90 -13.85
C PHE A 175 2.11 28.20 -12.80
N GLU A 176 2.27 29.48 -12.41
CA GLU A 176 3.22 29.89 -11.38
C GLU A 176 2.65 29.62 -9.98
N ALA A 177 3.53 29.18 -9.06
CA ALA A 177 3.20 29.05 -7.66
C ALA A 177 2.98 30.46 -7.09
N LYS A 178 1.83 30.71 -6.45
CA LYS A 178 1.72 31.78 -5.51
C LYS A 178 2.34 31.37 -4.19
#